data_3ed52120d10cc20217790a4607eac92b
#
_entry.id   3ed52120d10cc20217790a4607eac92b
#
_cell.length_a   1.000
_cell.length_b   1.000
_cell.length_c   1.000
_cell.angle_alpha   90.00
_cell.angle_beta   90.00
_cell.angle_gamma   90.00
#
_symmetry.space_group_name_H-M   'P 1'
#
loop_
_entity.id
_entity.type
_entity.pdbx_description
1 polymer ?
#
loop_
_entity_poly.entity_id
_entity_poly.type
_entity_poly.pdbx_seq_one_letter_code
_entity_poly.pdbx_strand_id
1 'polypeptide(L)'
;PALFGGVYYVMTKTYSWDAIILSIPSMLVTVTLLYIHTVMDFDFDLNEGHKTVANSFNSQLDSLIVLKWLLILAYVTPLLLCIFDILDWQVFIVWFTIPLAVDLYKSMVDFSANAESIPEHKWYHFPMENMMNAPSFMTRIYQSRNLMIYYSLFLALAIILALN
;
A
#
# COMPACT_ATOMS: atom_id res chain seq x y z
N PRO A 1 4.17 -2.68 12.25
CA PRO A 1 4.13 -3.58 13.42
C PRO A 1 4.42 -2.86 14.74
N ALA A 2 5.47 -2.05 14.83
CA ALA A 2 5.84 -1.38 16.08
C ALA A 2 4.72 -0.48 16.65
N LEU A 3 4.02 0.28 15.81
CA LEU A 3 2.90 1.11 16.22
C LEU A 3 1.75 0.25 16.79
N PHE A 4 1.34 -0.79 16.05
CA PHE A 4 0.24 -1.67 16.48
C PHE A 4 0.60 -2.44 17.74
N GLY A 5 1.79 -3.04 17.80
CA GLY A 5 2.27 -3.73 19.01
C GLY A 5 2.40 -2.79 20.21
N GLY A 6 2.84 -1.55 19.99
CA GLY A 6 2.94 -0.53 21.02
C GLY A 6 1.57 -0.09 21.54
N VAL A 7 0.60 0.18 20.65
CA VAL A 7 -0.78 0.53 21.05
C VAL A 7 -1.42 -0.63 21.81
N TYR A 8 -1.30 -1.86 21.30
CA TYR A 8 -1.80 -3.05 21.98
C TYR A 8 -1.21 -3.17 23.40
N TYR A 9 0.11 -3.03 23.55
CA TYR A 9 0.77 -3.07 24.85
C TYR A 9 0.28 -1.98 25.79
N VAL A 10 0.11 -0.75 25.31
CA VAL A 10 -0.40 0.35 26.14
C VAL A 10 -1.80 0.06 26.67
N MET A 11 -2.66 -0.53 25.82
CA MET A 11 -4.05 -0.83 26.17
C MET A 11 -4.18 -2.05 27.10
N THR A 12 -3.42 -3.11 26.85
CA THR A 12 -3.58 -4.40 27.53
C THR A 12 -2.52 -4.70 28.59
N LYS A 13 -1.39 -3.93 28.59
CA LYS A 13 -0.17 -4.17 29.39
C LYS A 13 0.47 -5.53 29.13
N THR A 14 0.12 -6.18 28.03
CA THR A 14 0.66 -7.47 27.60
C THR A 14 1.22 -7.38 26.18
N TYR A 15 2.21 -8.20 25.87
CA TYR A 15 2.68 -8.36 24.50
C TYR A 15 1.88 -9.47 23.81
N SER A 16 1.49 -9.23 22.55
CA SER A 16 0.89 -10.25 21.69
C SER A 16 1.62 -10.30 20.35
N TRP A 17 2.16 -11.46 20.02
CA TRP A 17 2.72 -11.71 18.71
C TRP A 17 1.65 -11.70 17.62
N ASP A 18 0.43 -12.12 17.93
CA ASP A 18 -0.70 -12.10 16.99
C ASP A 18 -1.01 -10.66 16.57
N ALA A 19 -1.05 -9.70 17.50
CA ALA A 19 -1.26 -8.29 17.18
C ALA A 19 -0.16 -7.73 16.25
N ILE A 20 1.09 -8.16 16.43
CA ILE A 20 2.22 -7.77 15.58
C ILE A 20 2.08 -8.41 14.19
N ILE A 21 1.80 -9.71 14.12
CA ILE A 21 1.66 -10.46 12.88
C ILE A 21 0.47 -9.95 12.07
N LEU A 22 -0.67 -9.71 12.71
CA LEU A 22 -1.88 -9.16 12.07
C LEU A 22 -1.66 -7.75 11.49
N SER A 23 -0.68 -7.01 11.99
CA SER A 23 -0.34 -5.69 11.45
C SER A 23 0.51 -5.73 10.16
N ILE A 24 1.09 -6.88 9.80
CA ILE A 24 2.00 -7.00 8.64
C ILE A 24 1.33 -6.62 7.32
N PRO A 25 0.11 -7.11 6.99
CA PRO A 25 -0.54 -6.73 5.74
C PRO A 25 -0.74 -5.21 5.59
N SER A 26 -1.24 -4.54 6.64
CA SER A 26 -1.40 -3.07 6.65
C SER A 26 -0.06 -2.34 6.56
N MET A 27 0.99 -2.87 7.20
CA MET A 27 2.35 -2.31 7.08
C MET A 27 2.82 -2.34 5.63
N LEU A 28 2.65 -3.44 4.92
CA LEU A 28 3.08 -3.58 3.53
C LEU A 28 2.41 -2.54 2.63
N VAL A 29 1.11 -2.32 2.78
CA VAL A 29 0.40 -1.27 2.03
C VAL A 29 0.86 0.14 2.43
N THR A 30 1.15 0.38 3.69
CA THR A 30 1.71 1.66 4.16
C THR A 30 3.11 1.90 3.58
N VAL A 31 3.96 0.86 3.57
CA VAL A 31 5.30 0.94 2.95
C VAL A 31 5.17 1.19 1.44
N THR A 32 4.17 0.62 0.78
CA THR A 32 3.86 0.90 -0.63
C THR A 32 3.62 2.41 -0.86
N LEU A 33 2.81 3.06 -0.01
CA LEU A 33 2.57 4.51 -0.08
C LEU A 33 3.88 5.30 0.05
N LEU A 34 4.71 4.97 1.04
CA LEU A 34 5.99 5.64 1.25
C LEU A 34 6.95 5.40 0.07
N TYR A 35 6.99 4.18 -0.46
CA TYR A 35 7.85 3.84 -1.59
C TYR A 35 7.47 4.58 -2.87
N ILE A 36 6.18 4.82 -3.12
CA ILE A 36 5.72 5.60 -4.27
C ILE A 36 6.29 7.01 -4.23
N HIS A 37 6.39 7.66 -3.07
CA HIS A 37 7.03 8.97 -2.95
C HIS A 37 8.50 8.90 -3.40
N THR A 38 9.27 7.91 -2.95
CA THR A 38 10.68 7.78 -3.37
C THR A 38 10.84 7.48 -4.86
N VAL A 39 9.88 6.78 -5.47
CA VAL A 39 9.88 6.56 -6.93
C VAL A 39 9.55 7.85 -7.69
N MET A 40 8.60 8.65 -7.21
CA MET A 40 8.25 9.92 -7.86
C MET A 40 9.38 10.95 -7.74
N ASP A 41 10.14 10.93 -6.65
CA ASP A 41 11.26 11.83 -6.39
C ASP A 41 12.59 11.30 -6.99
N PHE A 42 12.57 10.23 -7.80
CA PHE A 42 13.75 9.53 -8.32
C PHE A 42 14.80 10.47 -8.93
N ASP A 43 14.41 11.31 -9.88
CA ASP A 43 15.32 12.22 -10.58
C ASP A 43 15.78 13.37 -9.66
N PHE A 44 14.91 13.84 -8.79
CA PHE A 44 15.24 14.87 -7.80
C PHE A 44 16.29 14.35 -6.81
N ASP A 45 16.05 13.17 -6.22
CA ASP A 45 16.96 12.53 -5.28
C ASP A 45 18.33 12.22 -5.92
N LEU A 46 18.33 11.82 -7.20
CA LEU A 46 19.55 11.54 -7.94
C LEU A 46 20.40 12.82 -8.13
N ASN A 47 19.73 13.92 -8.49
CA ASN A 47 20.41 15.21 -8.71
C ASN A 47 20.95 15.84 -7.41
N GLU A 48 20.24 15.69 -6.31
CA GLU A 48 20.66 16.16 -4.98
C GLU A 48 21.66 15.23 -4.29
N GLY A 49 21.92 14.05 -4.88
CA GLY A 49 22.84 13.05 -4.29
C GLY A 49 22.23 12.31 -3.09
N HIS A 50 20.92 12.34 -2.92
CA HIS A 50 20.21 11.56 -1.90
C HIS A 50 20.20 10.09 -2.30
N LYS A 51 20.53 9.21 -1.35
CA LYS A 51 20.49 7.75 -1.57
C LYS A 51 19.18 7.18 -1.06
N THR A 52 18.33 6.76 -1.99
CA THR A 52 17.06 6.11 -1.70
C THR A 52 17.04 4.69 -2.28
N VAL A 53 16.08 3.86 -1.83
CA VAL A 53 15.91 2.52 -2.42
C VAL A 53 15.55 2.63 -3.90
N ALA A 54 14.75 3.62 -4.29
CA ALA A 54 14.34 3.80 -5.68
C ALA A 54 15.55 4.13 -6.57
N ASN A 55 16.40 5.08 -6.19
CA ASN A 55 17.54 5.50 -7.03
C ASN A 55 18.76 4.58 -6.93
N SER A 56 18.67 3.46 -6.19
CA SER A 56 19.65 2.38 -6.27
C SER A 56 19.47 1.51 -7.54
N PHE A 57 18.39 1.68 -8.29
CA PHE A 57 18.14 1.05 -9.57
C PHE A 57 18.63 1.94 -10.74
N ASN A 58 18.82 1.33 -11.92
CA ASN A 58 19.31 2.03 -13.10
C ASN A 58 18.30 3.02 -13.68
N SER A 59 17.02 2.80 -13.45
CA SER A 59 15.94 3.66 -13.93
C SER A 59 14.76 3.66 -12.96
N GLN A 60 13.94 4.71 -13.06
CA GLN A 60 12.68 4.80 -12.33
C GLN A 60 11.77 3.60 -12.64
N LEU A 61 11.71 3.16 -13.89
CA LEU A 61 10.93 1.99 -14.30
C LEU A 61 11.44 0.69 -13.64
N ASP A 62 12.77 0.49 -13.57
CA ASP A 62 13.33 -0.69 -12.91
C ASP A 62 13.02 -0.71 -11.41
N SER A 63 12.97 0.45 -10.79
CA SER A 63 12.64 0.57 -9.36
C SER A 63 11.21 0.08 -9.04
N LEU A 64 10.28 0.08 -10.02
CA LEU A 64 8.91 -0.42 -9.84
C LEU A 64 8.84 -1.92 -9.52
N ILE A 65 9.93 -2.65 -9.68
CA ILE A 65 9.99 -4.05 -9.23
C ILE A 65 9.74 -4.18 -7.72
N VAL A 66 10.24 -3.24 -6.92
CA VAL A 66 10.00 -3.22 -5.47
C VAL A 66 8.53 -2.95 -5.17
N LEU A 67 7.92 -1.97 -5.86
CA LEU A 67 6.49 -1.68 -5.75
C LEU A 67 5.64 -2.91 -6.06
N LYS A 68 5.97 -3.61 -7.16
CA LYS A 68 5.30 -4.85 -7.56
C LYS A 68 5.34 -5.90 -6.45
N TRP A 69 6.51 -6.14 -5.86
CA TRP A 69 6.65 -7.12 -4.79
C TRP A 69 5.96 -6.72 -3.50
N LEU A 70 5.99 -5.42 -3.12
CA LEU A 70 5.25 -4.91 -1.97
C LEU A 70 3.74 -5.18 -2.12
N LEU A 71 3.18 -4.89 -3.31
CA LEU A 71 1.77 -5.17 -3.59
C LEU A 71 1.47 -6.67 -3.56
N ILE A 72 2.29 -7.51 -4.21
CA ILE A 72 2.10 -8.97 -4.18
C ILE A 72 2.12 -9.47 -2.73
N LEU A 73 3.11 -9.08 -1.94
CA LEU A 73 3.25 -9.51 -0.54
C LEU A 73 2.06 -9.05 0.30
N ALA A 74 1.54 -7.85 0.06
CA ALA A 74 0.36 -7.35 0.77
C ALA A 74 -0.86 -8.26 0.58
N TYR A 75 -1.04 -8.88 -0.59
CA TYR A 75 -2.16 -9.80 -0.87
C TYR A 75 -1.85 -11.26 -0.58
N VAL A 76 -0.58 -11.66 -0.60
CA VAL A 76 -0.16 -13.02 -0.21
C VAL A 76 -0.17 -13.18 1.32
N THR A 77 0.19 -12.13 2.06
CA THR A 77 0.26 -12.21 3.53
C THR A 77 -1.08 -12.64 4.16
N PRO A 78 -2.26 -12.09 3.81
CA PRO A 78 -3.55 -12.56 4.32
C PRO A 78 -3.81 -14.04 4.04
N LEU A 79 -3.42 -14.53 2.86
CA LEU A 79 -3.51 -15.95 2.52
C LEU A 79 -2.65 -16.80 3.45
N LEU A 80 -1.42 -16.38 3.71
CA LEU A 80 -0.54 -17.08 4.64
C LEU A 80 -1.10 -17.08 6.06
N LEU A 81 -1.66 -15.95 6.52
CA LEU A 81 -2.30 -15.86 7.84
C LEU A 81 -3.50 -16.82 7.98
N CYS A 82 -4.24 -17.02 6.88
CA CYS A 82 -5.32 -18.00 6.84
C CYS A 82 -4.79 -19.45 6.85
N ILE A 83 -3.72 -19.75 6.09
CA ILE A 83 -3.11 -21.10 6.05
C ILE A 83 -2.52 -21.50 7.41
N PHE A 84 -2.02 -20.55 8.18
CA PHE A 84 -1.46 -20.79 9.51
C PHE A 84 -2.51 -20.67 10.65
N ASP A 85 -3.81 -20.64 10.32
CA ASP A 85 -4.92 -20.53 11.27
C ASP A 85 -4.83 -19.31 12.22
N ILE A 86 -4.17 -18.22 11.76
CA ILE A 86 -4.09 -16.95 12.51
C ILE A 86 -5.30 -16.07 12.21
N LEU A 87 -5.82 -16.13 10.99
CA LEU A 87 -7.03 -15.46 10.54
C LEU A 87 -7.93 -16.44 9.80
N ASP A 88 -9.22 -16.24 9.96
CA ASP A 88 -10.23 -16.99 9.22
C ASP A 88 -10.35 -16.55 7.75
N TRP A 89 -11.09 -17.32 6.97
CA TRP A 89 -11.31 -17.07 5.52
C TRP A 89 -11.91 -15.69 5.20
N GLN A 90 -12.56 -15.02 6.17
CA GLN A 90 -13.10 -13.67 6.00
C GLN A 90 -12.02 -12.65 5.59
N VAL A 91 -10.74 -12.94 5.86
CA VAL A 91 -9.62 -12.09 5.44
C VAL A 91 -9.56 -11.86 3.93
N PHE A 92 -10.11 -12.77 3.11
CA PHE A 92 -10.13 -12.61 1.66
C PHE A 92 -10.98 -11.43 1.17
N ILE A 93 -11.77 -10.81 2.06
CA ILE A 93 -12.49 -9.57 1.73
C ILE A 93 -11.51 -8.44 1.31
N VAL A 94 -10.25 -8.45 1.76
CA VAL A 94 -9.24 -7.47 1.33
C VAL A 94 -8.92 -7.58 -0.16
N TRP A 95 -9.20 -8.72 -0.80
CA TRP A 95 -8.94 -8.92 -2.24
C TRP A 95 -9.86 -8.09 -3.13
N PHE A 96 -10.96 -7.55 -2.59
CA PHE A 96 -11.78 -6.56 -3.32
C PHE A 96 -11.00 -5.27 -3.61
N THR A 97 -9.85 -5.03 -2.97
CA THR A 97 -8.98 -3.90 -3.26
C THR A 97 -7.94 -4.17 -4.37
N ILE A 98 -7.86 -5.39 -4.91
CA ILE A 98 -6.93 -5.74 -6.00
C ILE A 98 -7.04 -4.79 -7.21
N PRO A 99 -8.26 -4.41 -7.67
CA PRO A 99 -8.37 -3.45 -8.77
C PRO A 99 -7.66 -2.12 -8.49
N LEU A 100 -7.72 -1.61 -7.25
CA LEU A 100 -7.03 -0.39 -6.84
C LEU A 100 -5.50 -0.56 -6.89
N ALA A 101 -4.99 -1.71 -6.47
CA ALA A 101 -3.56 -2.02 -6.51
C ALA A 101 -3.03 -2.14 -7.95
N VAL A 102 -3.83 -2.76 -8.83
CA VAL A 102 -3.48 -2.89 -10.26
C VAL A 102 -3.47 -1.52 -10.94
N ASP A 103 -4.46 -0.68 -10.68
CA ASP A 103 -4.53 0.66 -11.24
C ASP A 103 -3.39 1.54 -10.73
N LEU A 104 -3.07 1.45 -9.45
CA LEU A 104 -1.93 2.14 -8.86
C LEU A 104 -0.62 1.73 -9.55
N TYR A 105 -0.37 0.42 -9.72
CA TYR A 105 0.84 -0.05 -10.38
C TYR A 105 0.93 0.43 -11.83
N LYS A 106 -0.18 0.33 -12.60
CA LYS A 106 -0.24 0.83 -13.99
C LYS A 106 0.03 2.33 -14.05
N SER A 107 -0.59 3.11 -13.16
CA SER A 107 -0.39 4.56 -13.13
C SER A 107 1.06 4.96 -12.81
N MET A 108 1.77 4.15 -12.02
CA MET A 108 3.20 4.37 -11.75
C MET A 108 4.08 3.99 -12.95
N VAL A 109 3.71 2.95 -13.72
CA VAL A 109 4.37 2.63 -15.00
C VAL A 109 4.18 3.78 -16.00
N ASP A 110 2.96 4.31 -16.11
CA ASP A 110 2.67 5.46 -17.00
C ASP A 110 3.45 6.70 -16.55
N PHE A 111 3.60 6.92 -15.25
CA PHE A 111 4.40 8.02 -14.69
C PHE A 111 5.87 7.91 -15.05
N SER A 112 6.45 6.72 -14.98
CA SER A 112 7.85 6.50 -15.36
C SER A 112 8.12 6.73 -16.84
N ALA A 113 7.09 6.60 -17.70
CA ALA A 113 7.17 6.90 -19.12
C ALA A 113 6.89 8.38 -19.43
N ASN A 114 5.97 8.99 -18.72
CA ASN A 114 5.58 10.39 -18.82
C ASN A 114 5.06 10.92 -17.48
N ALA A 115 5.87 11.74 -16.81
CA ALA A 115 5.55 12.31 -15.50
C ALA A 115 4.27 13.18 -15.49
N GLU A 116 3.85 13.72 -16.63
CA GLU A 116 2.64 14.54 -16.76
C GLU A 116 1.38 13.69 -17.00
N SER A 117 1.51 12.37 -17.21
CA SER A 117 0.37 11.47 -17.41
C SER A 117 -0.58 11.53 -16.22
N ILE A 118 -1.89 11.67 -16.49
CA ILE A 118 -2.93 11.70 -15.47
C ILE A 118 -3.66 10.35 -15.54
N PRO A 119 -3.69 9.55 -14.44
CA PRO A 119 -4.40 8.30 -14.43
C PRO A 119 -5.91 8.52 -14.54
N GLU A 120 -6.58 7.61 -15.25
CA GLU A 120 -8.03 7.63 -15.40
C GLU A 120 -8.72 7.41 -14.05
N HIS A 121 -9.70 8.28 -13.74
CA HIS A 121 -10.54 8.11 -12.57
C HIS A 121 -11.63 7.07 -12.85
N LYS A 122 -11.73 6.06 -11.99
CA LYS A 122 -12.74 5.01 -12.08
C LYS A 122 -13.76 5.10 -10.94
N TRP A 123 -14.95 4.56 -11.16
CA TRP A 123 -16.07 4.65 -10.22
C TRP A 123 -15.78 4.06 -8.82
N TYR A 124 -14.84 3.13 -8.72
CA TYR A 124 -14.42 2.52 -7.44
C TYR A 124 -13.29 3.27 -6.74
N HIS A 125 -12.74 4.31 -7.36
CA HIS A 125 -11.85 5.22 -6.66
C HIS A 125 -12.68 6.07 -5.70
N PHE A 126 -12.16 6.30 -4.50
CA PHE A 126 -12.85 7.16 -3.54
C PHE A 126 -13.05 8.54 -4.15
N PRO A 127 -14.28 9.11 -4.08
CA PRO A 127 -14.53 10.43 -4.63
C PRO A 127 -13.68 11.47 -3.88
N MET A 128 -12.71 12.00 -4.57
CA MET A 128 -11.92 13.13 -4.12
C MET A 128 -12.23 14.29 -5.03
N GLU A 129 -12.92 15.29 -4.51
CA GLU A 129 -13.35 16.46 -5.26
C GLU A 129 -12.22 17.15 -6.02
N ASN A 130 -10.98 16.97 -5.57
CA ASN A 130 -9.80 17.62 -6.15
C ASN A 130 -8.93 16.70 -7.04
N MET A 131 -9.28 15.43 -7.25
CA MET A 131 -8.45 14.54 -8.07
C MET A 131 -8.38 14.95 -9.54
N MET A 132 -9.47 15.50 -10.08
CA MET A 132 -9.52 15.88 -11.50
C MET A 132 -8.66 17.11 -11.83
N ASN A 133 -8.34 17.93 -10.84
CA ASN A 133 -7.53 19.16 -10.99
C ASN A 133 -6.17 19.04 -10.29
N ALA A 134 -5.85 17.90 -9.71
CA ALA A 134 -4.58 17.69 -9.01
C ALA A 134 -3.44 17.49 -10.03
N PRO A 135 -2.22 17.95 -9.71
CA PRO A 135 -1.03 17.58 -10.47
C PRO A 135 -0.88 16.06 -10.57
N SER A 136 -0.25 15.58 -11.64
CA SER A 136 -0.12 14.14 -11.93
C SER A 136 0.46 13.32 -10.75
N PHE A 137 1.47 13.85 -10.06
CA PHE A 137 2.07 13.23 -8.90
C PHE A 137 1.10 13.11 -7.71
N MET A 138 0.30 14.15 -7.43
CA MET A 138 -0.69 14.12 -6.34
C MET A 138 -1.79 13.09 -6.57
N THR A 139 -2.17 12.88 -7.82
CA THR A 139 -3.17 11.86 -8.16
C THR A 139 -2.71 10.45 -7.75
N ARG A 140 -1.43 10.14 -7.89
CA ARG A 140 -0.84 8.85 -7.50
C ARG A 140 -0.73 8.69 -5.99
N ILE A 141 -0.43 9.77 -5.28
CA ILE A 141 -0.50 9.80 -3.81
C ILE A 141 -1.93 9.51 -3.35
N TYR A 142 -2.93 10.10 -4.01
CA TYR A 142 -4.33 9.83 -3.69
C TYR A 142 -4.75 8.39 -4.01
N GLN A 143 -4.31 7.81 -5.12
CA GLN A 143 -4.56 6.41 -5.43
C GLN A 143 -3.95 5.46 -4.37
N SER A 144 -2.70 5.69 -3.97
CA SER A 144 -2.04 4.88 -2.96
C SER A 144 -2.69 5.03 -1.58
N ARG A 145 -3.11 6.25 -1.21
CA ARG A 145 -3.87 6.51 0.02
C ARG A 145 -5.23 5.81 0.00
N ASN A 146 -5.94 5.83 -1.13
CA ASN A 146 -7.20 5.10 -1.29
C ASN A 146 -7.01 3.61 -1.10
N LEU A 147 -5.99 3.03 -1.73
CA LEU A 147 -5.64 1.63 -1.53
C LEU A 147 -5.40 1.33 -0.05
N MET A 148 -4.60 2.16 0.64
CA MET A 148 -4.30 1.97 2.05
C MET A 148 -5.56 2.04 2.92
N ILE A 149 -6.46 3.00 2.69
CA ILE A 149 -7.70 3.18 3.46
C ILE A 149 -8.62 1.97 3.26
N TYR A 150 -8.94 1.62 2.01
CA TYR A 150 -9.85 0.50 1.73
C TYR A 150 -9.29 -0.83 2.20
N TYR A 151 -8.00 -1.07 1.97
CA TYR A 151 -7.34 -2.28 2.44
C TYR A 151 -7.42 -2.41 3.96
N SER A 152 -7.10 -1.35 4.69
CA SER A 152 -7.14 -1.34 6.15
C SER A 152 -8.57 -1.48 6.69
N LEU A 153 -9.56 -0.85 6.05
CA LEU A 153 -10.97 -0.99 6.42
C LEU A 153 -11.46 -2.43 6.20
N PHE A 154 -11.14 -3.05 5.06
CA PHE A 154 -11.55 -4.43 4.80
C PHE A 154 -10.82 -5.42 5.70
N LEU A 155 -9.55 -5.18 6.02
CA LEU A 155 -8.83 -6.01 6.98
C LEU A 155 -9.46 -5.89 8.39
N ALA A 156 -9.79 -4.69 8.83
CA ALA A 156 -10.47 -4.48 10.11
C ALA A 156 -11.86 -5.17 10.12
N LEU A 157 -12.62 -5.05 9.03
CA LEU A 157 -13.90 -5.73 8.89
C LEU A 157 -13.74 -7.25 8.95
N ALA A 158 -12.73 -7.81 8.26
CA ALA A 158 -12.43 -9.24 8.29
C ALA A 158 -12.15 -9.73 9.73
N ILE A 159 -11.35 -8.99 10.49
CA ILE A 159 -11.04 -9.31 11.89
C ILE A 159 -12.30 -9.26 12.75
N ILE A 160 -13.15 -8.23 12.58
CA ILE A 160 -14.42 -8.13 13.33
C ILE A 160 -15.36 -9.30 13.01
N LEU A 161 -15.44 -9.71 11.75
CA LEU A 161 -16.27 -10.84 11.32
C LEU A 161 -15.74 -12.19 11.80
N ALA A 162 -14.44 -12.33 12.01
CA ALA A 162 -13.83 -13.53 12.55
C ALA A 162 -14.02 -13.67 14.08
N LEU A 163 -14.33 -12.59 14.79
CA LEU A 163 -14.56 -12.60 16.23
C LEU A 163 -16.02 -12.94 16.62
N ASN A 164 -16.96 -12.99 15.65
CA ASN A 164 -18.36 -13.33 15.85
C ASN A 164 -18.67 -14.73 15.36
#